data_102cdb1670bf5a13111f00599cefae93
#
_entry.id   102cdb1670bf5a13111f00599cefae93
#
_cell.length_a   1.000
_cell.length_b   1.000
_cell.length_c   1.000
_cell.angle_alpha   90.00
_cell.angle_beta   90.00
_cell.angle_gamma   90.00
#
_symmetry.space_group_name_H-M   'P 1'
#
loop_
_entity.id
_entity.type
_entity.pdbx_description
1 polymer ?
#
loop_
_entity_poly.entity_id
_entity_poly.type
_entity_poly.pdbx_seq_one_letter_code
_entity_poly.pdbx_strand_id
1 'polypeptide(L)'
;IIARLRRAHPGLEVEIVASNASTDLRRREADIAIRNFASTQSELIARKIRDDRAHMYASTSYLDSLGPLQSLHDLKGADFLGFANTDILLGFLNSLGLGVTRKNFPVICDSHLVQWEFVKKGAGIGIVTEDIGDAEPLVRRVMPSMDPIIVPMWLVAHRELHTSARVRAVFDFLATELSRRRA
;
A
#
# COMPACT_ATOMS: atom_id res chain seq x y z
N ILE A 1 11.24 8.16 -8.97
CA ILE A 1 10.37 9.31 -9.28
C ILE A 1 10.97 10.58 -8.69
N ILE A 2 11.22 10.67 -7.38
CA ILE A 2 11.70 11.89 -6.71
C ILE A 2 13.04 12.39 -7.28
N ALA A 3 13.98 11.51 -7.58
CA ALA A 3 15.24 11.91 -8.21
C ALA A 3 15.03 12.58 -9.58
N ARG A 4 14.01 12.16 -10.36
CA ARG A 4 13.63 12.80 -11.62
C ARG A 4 12.92 14.13 -11.40
N LEU A 5 12.03 14.20 -10.40
CA LEU A 5 11.34 15.42 -10.01
C LEU A 5 12.36 16.51 -9.65
N ARG A 6 13.35 16.20 -8.82
CA ARG A 6 14.39 17.16 -8.42
C ARG A 6 15.26 17.64 -9.59
N ARG A 7 15.51 16.77 -10.59
CA ARG A 7 16.21 17.21 -11.81
C ARG A 7 15.39 18.13 -12.70
N ALA A 8 14.08 17.85 -12.81
CA ALA A 8 13.16 18.69 -13.56
C ALA A 8 12.87 20.04 -12.89
N HIS A 9 12.92 20.07 -11.55
CA HIS A 9 12.59 21.24 -10.73
C HIS A 9 13.63 21.44 -9.62
N PRO A 10 14.87 21.89 -9.94
CA PRO A 10 15.98 21.93 -8.97
C PRO A 10 15.76 22.92 -7.81
N GLY A 11 14.86 23.91 -7.98
CA GLY A 11 14.50 24.87 -6.94
C GLY A 11 13.38 24.42 -5.98
N LEU A 12 12.88 23.19 -6.13
CA LEU A 12 11.86 22.67 -5.21
C LEU A 12 12.50 21.90 -4.04
N GLU A 13 12.09 22.28 -2.84
CA GLU A 13 12.27 21.47 -1.63
C GLU A 13 11.09 20.47 -1.55
N VAL A 14 11.39 19.21 -1.28
CA VAL A 14 10.39 18.14 -1.21
C VAL A 14 10.56 17.39 0.10
N GLU A 15 9.57 17.51 0.97
CA GLU A 15 9.42 16.68 2.16
C GLU A 15 8.54 15.47 1.83
N ILE A 16 8.96 14.27 2.24
CA ILE A 16 8.21 13.04 2.05
C ILE A 16 7.78 12.51 3.41
N VAL A 17 6.48 12.49 3.65
CA VAL A 17 5.89 11.91 4.86
C VAL A 17 5.29 10.55 4.50
N ALA A 18 5.89 9.48 5.02
CA ALA A 18 5.37 8.13 4.87
C ALA A 18 4.49 7.79 6.09
N SER A 19 3.18 7.70 5.87
CA SER A 19 2.22 7.42 6.93
C SER A 19 1.03 6.64 6.38
N ASN A 20 0.52 5.69 7.17
CA ASN A 20 -0.74 4.99 6.91
C ASN A 20 -1.95 5.70 7.56
N ALA A 21 -1.72 6.70 8.40
CA ALA A 21 -2.78 7.57 8.86
C ALA A 21 -3.38 8.30 7.65
N SER A 22 -4.70 8.44 7.60
CA SER A 22 -5.33 9.33 6.63
C SER A 22 -4.95 10.76 6.99
N THR A 23 -3.77 11.20 6.52
CA THR A 23 -3.28 12.56 6.69
C THR A 23 -4.36 13.51 6.25
N ASP A 24 -4.81 14.37 7.15
CA ASP A 24 -5.86 15.32 6.86
C ASP A 24 -5.30 16.45 5.99
N LEU A 25 -5.44 16.33 4.67
CA LEU A 25 -5.05 17.38 3.74
C LEU A 25 -5.73 18.74 4.07
N ARG A 26 -6.88 18.72 4.78
CA ARG A 26 -7.54 19.95 5.23
C ARG A 26 -6.72 20.70 6.27
N ARG A 27 -5.94 19.97 7.10
CA ARG A 27 -5.01 20.56 8.06
C ARG A 27 -3.71 21.04 7.43
N ARG A 28 -3.57 20.90 6.09
CA ARG A 28 -2.36 21.25 5.34
C ARG A 28 -1.10 20.53 5.84
N GLU A 29 -1.29 19.30 6.32
CA GLU A 29 -0.17 18.44 6.73
C GLU A 29 0.61 17.91 5.53
N ALA A 30 0.05 18.01 4.32
CA ALA A 30 0.71 17.75 3.05
C ALA A 30 0.04 18.54 1.93
N ASP A 31 0.80 18.95 0.92
CA ASP A 31 0.29 19.62 -0.28
C ASP A 31 -0.34 18.63 -1.26
N ILE A 32 0.28 17.44 -1.38
CA ILE A 32 -0.12 16.36 -2.28
C ILE A 32 -0.05 15.03 -1.51
N ALA A 33 -1.04 14.17 -1.67
CA ALA A 33 -1.04 12.83 -1.10
C ALA A 33 -1.27 11.76 -2.18
N ILE A 34 -0.62 10.62 -2.03
CA ILE A 34 -0.92 9.39 -2.77
C ILE A 34 -1.76 8.51 -1.83
N ARG A 35 -2.93 8.05 -2.30
CA ARG A 35 -3.88 7.29 -1.49
C ARG A 35 -4.43 6.08 -2.25
N ASN A 36 -4.82 5.05 -1.51
CA ASN A 36 -5.42 3.84 -2.05
C ASN A 36 -6.97 3.89 -2.06
N PHE A 37 -7.55 5.05 -1.90
CA PHE A 37 -8.99 5.28 -1.93
C PHE A 37 -9.32 6.65 -2.50
N ALA A 38 -10.50 6.76 -3.10
CA ALA A 38 -11.01 8.04 -3.58
C ALA A 38 -11.38 8.95 -2.39
N SER A 39 -11.04 10.23 -2.47
CA SER A 39 -11.55 11.21 -1.51
C SER A 39 -12.97 11.62 -1.91
N THR A 40 -13.88 11.68 -0.93
CA THR A 40 -15.24 12.20 -1.09
C THR A 40 -15.37 13.66 -0.65
N GLN A 41 -14.26 14.30 -0.28
CA GLN A 41 -14.25 15.66 0.23
C GLN A 41 -14.27 16.67 -0.92
N SER A 42 -15.19 17.63 -0.89
CA SER A 42 -15.40 18.63 -1.96
C SER A 42 -14.24 19.59 -2.14
N GLU A 43 -13.45 19.82 -1.08
CA GLU A 43 -12.27 20.68 -1.06
C GLU A 43 -11.06 20.05 -1.73
N LEU A 44 -11.10 18.74 -1.98
CA LEU A 44 -9.99 18.01 -2.56
C LEU A 44 -10.20 17.76 -4.05
N ILE A 45 -9.11 17.85 -4.80
CA ILE A 45 -9.00 17.36 -6.16
C ILE A 45 -8.37 15.97 -6.08
N ALA A 46 -9.07 14.97 -6.61
CA ALA A 46 -8.58 13.60 -6.65
C ALA A 46 -8.52 13.11 -8.10
N ARG A 47 -7.38 12.59 -8.51
CA ARG A 47 -7.16 11.96 -9.81
C ARG A 47 -6.79 10.51 -9.62
N LYS A 48 -7.60 9.59 -10.18
CA LYS A 48 -7.22 8.19 -10.25
C LYS A 48 -6.05 8.04 -11.21
N ILE A 49 -4.99 7.40 -10.75
CA ILE A 49 -3.76 7.20 -11.53
C ILE A 49 -3.79 5.83 -12.19
N ARG A 50 -4.01 4.77 -11.41
CA ARG A 50 -4.05 3.39 -11.88
C ARG A 50 -4.67 2.48 -10.83
N ASP A 51 -4.88 1.22 -11.21
CA ASP A 51 -5.13 0.12 -10.29
C ASP A 51 -3.87 -0.74 -10.21
N ASP A 52 -3.32 -0.88 -9.01
CA ASP A 52 -2.23 -1.79 -8.71
C ASP A 52 -2.80 -3.17 -8.33
N ARG A 53 -1.99 -4.21 -8.57
CA ARG A 53 -2.33 -5.58 -8.21
C ARG A 53 -1.50 -5.97 -7.00
N ALA A 54 -2.14 -6.35 -5.92
CA ALA A 54 -1.48 -6.80 -4.71
C ALA A 54 -1.79 -8.28 -4.44
N HIS A 55 -0.89 -8.95 -3.74
CA HIS A 55 -1.04 -10.34 -3.32
C HIS A 55 -0.59 -10.49 -1.87
N MET A 56 -0.95 -11.61 -1.28
CA MET A 56 -0.41 -12.04 0.00
C MET A 56 0.97 -12.67 -0.20
N TYR A 57 1.95 -12.22 0.58
CA TYR A 57 3.32 -12.73 0.57
C TYR A 57 3.76 -13.12 1.96
N ALA A 58 4.62 -14.14 2.03
CA ALA A 58 5.30 -14.54 3.24
C ALA A 58 6.70 -15.08 2.89
N SER A 59 7.59 -15.10 3.86
CA SER A 59 8.90 -15.72 3.67
C SER A 59 8.75 -17.21 3.36
N THR A 60 9.71 -17.76 2.62
CA THR A 60 9.74 -19.18 2.31
C THR A 60 9.69 -20.02 3.58
N SER A 61 10.47 -19.68 4.60
CA SER A 61 10.49 -20.40 5.88
C SER A 61 9.17 -20.38 6.61
N TYR A 62 8.45 -19.25 6.57
CA TYR A 62 7.12 -19.17 7.19
C TYR A 62 6.11 -20.04 6.45
N LEU A 63 6.12 -20.00 5.10
CA LEU A 63 5.24 -20.86 4.29
C LEU A 63 5.51 -22.35 4.53
N ASP A 64 6.77 -22.74 4.62
CA ASP A 64 7.14 -24.12 4.91
C ASP A 64 6.63 -24.58 6.30
N SER A 65 6.54 -23.65 7.28
CA SER A 65 5.98 -23.95 8.61
C SER A 65 4.45 -24.11 8.63
N LEU A 66 3.75 -23.50 7.67
CA LEU A 66 2.28 -23.65 7.54
C LEU A 66 1.88 -24.99 6.92
N GLY A 67 2.80 -25.63 6.20
CA GLY A 67 2.50 -26.83 5.43
C GLY A 67 1.77 -26.54 4.10
N PRO A 68 1.21 -27.59 3.47
CA PRO A 68 0.53 -27.43 2.17
C PRO A 68 -0.72 -26.57 2.27
N LEU A 69 -0.78 -25.51 1.46
CA LEU A 69 -1.93 -24.62 1.33
C LEU A 69 -2.68 -24.97 0.03
N GLN A 70 -3.91 -25.44 0.14
CA GLN A 70 -4.77 -25.79 -0.99
C GLN A 70 -5.93 -24.80 -1.18
N SER A 71 -6.34 -24.14 -0.10
CA SER A 71 -7.46 -23.20 -0.07
C SER A 71 -7.20 -22.04 0.88
N LEU A 72 -7.98 -20.96 0.73
CA LEU A 72 -7.93 -19.82 1.66
C LEU A 72 -8.28 -20.22 3.11
N HIS A 73 -9.06 -21.29 3.29
CA HIS A 73 -9.41 -21.79 4.62
C HIS A 73 -8.20 -22.31 5.41
N ASP A 74 -7.18 -22.81 4.70
CA ASP A 74 -5.94 -23.32 5.32
C ASP A 74 -5.15 -22.19 6.01
N LEU A 75 -5.44 -20.93 5.67
CA LEU A 75 -4.86 -19.74 6.29
C LEU A 75 -5.53 -19.33 7.61
N LYS A 76 -6.57 -20.05 8.07
CA LYS A 76 -7.30 -19.73 9.31
C LYS A 76 -6.40 -19.70 10.55
N GLY A 77 -5.33 -20.48 10.57
CA GLY A 77 -4.34 -20.50 11.65
C GLY A 77 -3.10 -19.65 11.40
N ALA A 78 -3.01 -18.97 10.25
CA ALA A 78 -1.83 -18.19 9.89
C ALA A 78 -1.81 -16.83 10.60
N ASP A 79 -0.59 -16.33 10.84
CA ASP A 79 -0.35 -14.99 11.34
C ASP A 79 -0.30 -13.97 10.20
N PHE A 80 -0.96 -12.85 10.39
CA PHE A 80 -0.95 -11.70 9.49
C PHE A 80 -0.36 -10.47 10.18
N LEU A 81 0.29 -9.62 9.43
CA LEU A 81 0.74 -8.33 9.96
C LEU A 81 -0.42 -7.33 9.90
N GLY A 82 -0.74 -6.75 11.05
CA GLY A 82 -1.84 -5.82 11.22
C GLY A 82 -1.40 -4.36 11.18
N PHE A 83 -2.39 -3.48 11.03
CA PHE A 83 -2.26 -2.02 11.17
C PHE A 83 -2.98 -1.57 12.44
N ALA A 84 -2.85 -0.31 12.85
CA ALA A 84 -3.63 0.23 13.97
C ALA A 84 -5.15 -0.03 13.79
N ASN A 85 -5.65 0.10 12.56
CA ASN A 85 -7.02 -0.26 12.21
C ASN A 85 -7.09 -1.68 11.59
N THR A 86 -6.63 -2.66 12.33
CA THR A 86 -6.64 -4.08 11.92
C THR A 86 -8.04 -4.59 11.59
N ASP A 87 -9.11 -4.02 12.15
CA ASP A 87 -10.49 -4.49 11.95
C ASP A 87 -10.94 -4.31 10.48
N ILE A 88 -10.45 -3.28 9.78
CA ILE A 88 -10.69 -3.12 8.33
C ILE A 88 -10.03 -4.27 7.56
N LEU A 89 -8.77 -4.57 7.85
CA LEU A 89 -8.05 -5.66 7.19
C LEU A 89 -8.68 -7.02 7.50
N LEU A 90 -9.05 -7.26 8.75
CA LEU A 90 -9.76 -8.46 9.19
C LEU A 90 -11.08 -8.64 8.45
N GLY A 91 -11.90 -7.58 8.37
CA GLY A 91 -13.15 -7.60 7.60
C GLY A 91 -12.93 -7.91 6.12
N PHE A 92 -11.91 -7.30 5.52
CA PHE A 92 -11.52 -7.56 4.13
C PHE A 92 -11.09 -9.03 3.92
N LEU A 93 -10.18 -9.56 4.74
CA LEU A 93 -9.73 -10.95 4.61
C LEU A 93 -10.88 -11.94 4.81
N ASN A 94 -11.81 -11.65 5.71
CA ASN A 94 -12.99 -12.48 5.91
C ASN A 94 -13.99 -12.39 4.77
N SER A 95 -14.07 -11.26 4.07
CA SER A 95 -14.88 -11.16 2.84
C SER A 95 -14.34 -12.03 1.70
N LEU A 96 -13.04 -12.37 1.73
CA LEU A 96 -12.41 -13.33 0.83
C LEU A 96 -12.59 -14.79 1.28
N GLY A 97 -13.17 -15.04 2.47
CA GLY A 97 -13.44 -16.39 2.99
C GLY A 97 -12.32 -16.99 3.85
N LEU A 98 -11.37 -16.20 4.37
CA LEU A 98 -10.25 -16.73 5.16
C LEU A 98 -10.69 -17.24 6.55
N GLY A 99 -11.73 -16.68 7.16
CA GLY A 99 -12.19 -17.05 8.49
C GLY A 99 -11.22 -16.68 9.62
N VAL A 100 -10.44 -15.61 9.44
CA VAL A 100 -9.47 -15.12 10.44
C VAL A 100 -10.14 -14.32 11.55
N THR A 101 -9.46 -14.22 12.68
CA THR A 101 -9.89 -13.48 13.87
C THR A 101 -8.80 -12.49 14.29
N ARG A 102 -9.07 -11.66 15.29
CA ARG A 102 -8.06 -10.73 15.84
C ARG A 102 -6.79 -11.45 16.33
N LYS A 103 -6.89 -12.72 16.75
CA LYS A 103 -5.75 -13.54 17.18
C LYS A 103 -4.74 -13.80 16.07
N ASN A 104 -5.15 -13.72 14.82
CA ASN A 104 -4.29 -13.88 13.65
C ASN A 104 -3.39 -12.68 13.37
N PHE A 105 -3.45 -11.63 14.19
CA PHE A 105 -2.66 -10.41 14.05
C PHE A 105 -1.78 -10.17 15.29
N PRO A 106 -0.78 -11.03 15.54
CA PRO A 106 0.08 -10.92 16.74
C PRO A 106 1.01 -9.71 16.67
N VAL A 107 1.29 -9.20 15.47
CA VAL A 107 2.14 -8.02 15.24
C VAL A 107 1.34 -6.94 14.54
N ILE A 108 1.31 -5.75 15.14
CA ILE A 108 0.64 -4.56 14.60
C ILE A 108 1.68 -3.47 14.38
N CYS A 109 1.75 -2.94 13.18
CA CYS A 109 2.67 -1.86 12.83
C CYS A 109 2.08 -0.99 11.72
N ASP A 110 2.06 0.34 11.90
CA ASP A 110 1.52 1.26 10.91
C ASP A 110 2.50 1.64 9.80
N SER A 111 3.74 1.20 9.87
CA SER A 111 4.71 1.41 8.81
C SER A 111 4.74 0.23 7.85
N HIS A 112 4.28 0.40 6.62
CA HIS A 112 4.37 -0.63 5.58
C HIS A 112 5.81 -1.09 5.31
N LEU A 113 6.79 -0.19 5.41
CA LEU A 113 8.19 -0.54 5.22
C LEU A 113 8.67 -1.50 6.31
N VAL A 114 8.31 -1.22 7.58
CA VAL A 114 8.65 -2.10 8.71
C VAL A 114 7.89 -3.42 8.62
N GLN A 115 6.60 -3.39 8.25
CA GLN A 115 5.84 -4.62 8.03
C GLN A 115 6.50 -5.50 6.95
N TRP A 116 6.96 -4.89 5.84
CA TRP A 116 7.62 -5.62 4.78
C TRP A 116 8.91 -6.31 5.27
N GLU A 117 9.68 -5.65 6.11
CA GLU A 117 10.84 -6.27 6.74
C GLU A 117 10.44 -7.45 7.65
N PHE A 118 9.34 -7.34 8.40
CA PHE A 118 8.82 -8.45 9.21
C PHE A 118 8.36 -9.63 8.34
N VAL A 119 7.68 -9.39 7.21
CA VAL A 119 7.30 -10.44 6.25
C VAL A 119 8.53 -11.20 5.77
N LYS A 120 9.58 -10.50 5.34
CA LYS A 120 10.83 -11.09 4.89
C LYS A 120 11.53 -11.92 5.98
N LYS A 121 11.34 -11.57 7.24
CA LYS A 121 11.89 -12.27 8.42
C LYS A 121 11.00 -13.39 8.94
N GLY A 122 9.86 -13.67 8.29
CA GLY A 122 8.98 -14.77 8.66
C GLY A 122 8.04 -14.50 9.83
N ALA A 123 7.74 -13.24 10.14
CA ALA A 123 6.83 -12.89 11.22
C ALA A 123 5.34 -13.07 10.86
N GLY A 124 5.03 -13.46 9.60
CA GLY A 124 3.66 -13.68 9.15
C GLY A 124 3.46 -13.26 7.69
N ILE A 125 2.18 -13.19 7.30
CA ILE A 125 1.72 -12.84 5.96
C ILE A 125 1.50 -11.32 5.88
N GLY A 126 2.01 -10.70 4.83
CA GLY A 126 1.72 -9.32 4.47
C GLY A 126 1.08 -9.21 3.10
N ILE A 127 0.45 -8.07 2.83
CA ILE A 127 -0.13 -7.74 1.53
C ILE A 127 0.69 -6.60 0.93
N VAL A 128 1.19 -6.81 -0.28
CA VAL A 128 1.99 -5.82 -1.01
C VAL A 128 1.73 -5.94 -2.51
N THR A 129 2.02 -4.89 -3.27
CA THR A 129 1.87 -4.90 -4.72
C THR A 129 2.84 -5.87 -5.39
N GLU A 130 2.41 -6.45 -6.52
CA GLU A 130 3.17 -7.51 -7.22
C GLU A 130 4.56 -7.05 -7.67
N ASP A 131 4.72 -5.78 -8.05
CA ASP A 131 6.02 -5.20 -8.44
C ASP A 131 7.06 -5.16 -7.31
N ILE A 132 6.61 -5.14 -6.06
CA ILE A 132 7.47 -5.21 -4.87
C ILE A 132 7.65 -6.65 -4.43
N GLY A 133 6.54 -7.39 -4.32
CA GLY A 133 6.56 -8.75 -3.77
C GLY A 133 7.27 -9.75 -4.67
N ASP A 134 7.01 -9.72 -5.99
CA ASP A 134 7.65 -10.65 -6.93
C ASP A 134 9.13 -10.33 -7.19
N ALA A 135 9.56 -9.10 -6.91
CA ALA A 135 10.97 -8.72 -7.01
C ALA A 135 11.81 -9.12 -5.77
N GLU A 136 11.18 -9.58 -4.69
CA GLU A 136 11.86 -9.92 -3.43
C GLU A 136 12.12 -11.43 -3.34
N PRO A 137 13.39 -11.89 -3.42
CA PRO A 137 13.71 -13.31 -3.44
C PRO A 137 13.45 -14.04 -2.11
N LEU A 138 13.32 -13.32 -0.99
CA LEU A 138 13.10 -13.91 0.34
C LEU A 138 11.65 -14.34 0.57
N VAL A 139 10.72 -13.93 -0.30
CA VAL A 139 9.29 -14.20 -0.12
C VAL A 139 8.70 -14.90 -1.34
N ARG A 140 7.54 -15.51 -1.13
CA ARG A 140 6.71 -16.08 -2.18
C ARG A 140 5.25 -15.66 -2.00
N ARG A 141 4.47 -15.68 -3.08
CA ARG A 141 3.01 -15.56 -3.00
C ARG A 141 2.43 -16.70 -2.18
N VAL A 142 1.58 -16.38 -1.22
CA VAL A 142 0.94 -17.37 -0.32
C VAL A 142 -0.03 -18.25 -1.09
N MET A 143 -0.86 -17.64 -1.94
CA MET A 143 -1.85 -18.33 -2.79
C MET A 143 -1.67 -17.85 -4.24
N PRO A 144 -0.73 -18.44 -5.01
CA PRO A 144 -0.42 -17.98 -6.36
C PRO A 144 -1.59 -18.02 -7.35
N SER A 145 -2.55 -18.92 -7.13
CA SER A 145 -3.76 -19.06 -7.96
C SER A 145 -4.88 -18.09 -7.60
N MET A 146 -4.74 -17.34 -6.51
CA MET A 146 -5.74 -16.34 -6.09
C MET A 146 -5.69 -15.13 -7.02
N ASP A 147 -6.87 -14.63 -7.39
CA ASP A 147 -6.97 -13.36 -8.09
C ASP A 147 -6.29 -12.22 -7.29
N PRO A 148 -5.65 -11.28 -7.96
CA PRO A 148 -5.00 -10.17 -7.29
C PRO A 148 -6.01 -9.27 -6.57
N ILE A 149 -5.59 -8.77 -5.43
CA ILE A 149 -6.30 -7.70 -4.72
C ILE A 149 -6.06 -6.40 -5.48
N ILE A 150 -7.14 -5.78 -5.97
CA ILE A 150 -7.03 -4.52 -6.71
C ILE A 150 -6.92 -3.36 -5.72
N VAL A 151 -5.83 -2.62 -5.82
CA VAL A 151 -5.53 -1.48 -4.95
C VAL A 151 -5.47 -0.22 -5.82
N PRO A 152 -6.49 0.64 -5.81
CA PRO A 152 -6.50 1.85 -6.62
C PRO A 152 -5.48 2.86 -6.08
N MET A 153 -4.75 3.50 -6.98
CA MET A 153 -3.86 4.61 -6.64
C MET A 153 -4.50 5.93 -7.06
N TRP A 154 -4.64 6.84 -6.09
CA TRP A 154 -5.17 8.18 -6.27
C TRP A 154 -4.13 9.22 -5.88
N LEU A 155 -4.01 10.25 -6.70
CA LEU A 155 -3.26 11.45 -6.39
C LEU A 155 -4.26 12.53 -5.95
N VAL A 156 -4.04 13.11 -4.77
CA VAL A 156 -4.98 14.02 -4.13
C VAL A 156 -4.25 15.28 -3.69
N ALA A 157 -4.86 16.45 -3.90
CA ALA A 157 -4.37 17.74 -3.44
C ALA A 157 -5.54 18.61 -2.98
N HIS A 158 -5.27 19.59 -2.10
CA HIS A 158 -6.27 20.59 -1.76
C HIS A 158 -6.51 21.53 -2.96
N ARG A 159 -7.79 21.84 -3.24
CA ARG A 159 -8.18 22.67 -4.40
C ARG A 159 -7.48 24.02 -4.43
N GLU A 160 -7.38 24.70 -3.29
CA GLU A 160 -6.68 25.97 -3.18
C GLU A 160 -5.19 25.86 -3.47
N LEU A 161 -4.53 24.80 -2.95
CA LEU A 161 -3.10 24.56 -3.19
C LEU A 161 -2.82 24.19 -4.65
N HIS A 162 -3.76 23.54 -5.32
CA HIS A 162 -3.64 23.22 -6.75
C HIS A 162 -3.63 24.47 -7.65
N THR A 163 -4.03 25.63 -7.16
CA THR A 163 -3.88 26.92 -7.88
C THR A 163 -2.42 27.40 -7.89
N SER A 164 -1.59 26.97 -6.93
CA SER A 164 -0.15 27.25 -6.91
C SER A 164 0.55 26.59 -8.09
N ALA A 165 1.32 27.34 -8.85
CA ALA A 165 2.07 26.82 -10.00
C ALA A 165 3.06 25.71 -9.59
N ARG A 166 3.67 25.81 -8.40
CA ARG A 166 4.60 24.80 -7.87
C ARG A 166 3.86 23.49 -7.57
N VAL A 167 2.77 23.54 -6.82
CA VAL A 167 1.99 22.35 -6.45
C VAL A 167 1.44 21.68 -7.71
N ARG A 168 0.91 22.45 -8.67
CA ARG A 168 0.42 21.92 -9.94
C ARG A 168 1.51 21.24 -10.75
N ALA A 169 2.70 21.85 -10.88
CA ALA A 169 3.81 21.24 -11.60
C ALA A 169 4.23 19.90 -10.99
N VAL A 170 4.29 19.79 -9.65
CA VAL A 170 4.57 18.54 -8.95
C VAL A 170 3.44 17.53 -9.13
N PHE A 171 2.19 17.96 -9.02
CA PHE A 171 1.02 17.11 -9.21
C PHE A 171 0.99 16.50 -10.60
N ASP A 172 1.17 17.29 -11.65
CA ASP A 172 1.16 16.83 -13.05
C ASP A 172 2.36 15.92 -13.35
N PHE A 173 3.53 16.25 -12.79
CA PHE A 173 4.72 15.40 -12.88
C PHE A 173 4.47 14.04 -12.24
N LEU A 174 3.96 14.02 -11.00
CA LEU A 174 3.66 12.79 -10.29
C LEU A 174 2.57 11.98 -11.02
N ALA A 175 1.52 12.64 -11.51
CA ALA A 175 0.46 11.99 -12.27
C ALA A 175 1.01 11.26 -13.50
N THR A 176 1.93 11.90 -14.24
CA THR A 176 2.58 11.31 -15.42
C THR A 176 3.49 10.14 -15.05
N GLU A 177 4.34 10.33 -14.04
CA GLU A 177 5.33 9.33 -13.65
C GLU A 177 4.70 8.09 -13.00
N LEU A 178 3.68 8.30 -12.16
CA LEU A 178 2.96 7.21 -11.48
C LEU A 178 2.04 6.42 -12.42
N SER A 179 1.57 7.03 -13.53
CA SER A 179 0.79 6.32 -14.56
C SER A 179 1.63 5.32 -15.35
N ARG A 180 2.95 5.48 -15.37
CA ARG A 180 3.86 4.54 -16.04
C ARG A 180 3.99 3.29 -15.19
N ARG A 181 3.52 2.13 -15.67
CA ARG A 181 3.84 0.86 -15.03
C ARG A 181 5.36 0.68 -15.06
N ARG A 182 5.95 0.25 -13.95
CA ARG A 182 7.30 -0.32 -14.00
C ARG A 182 7.20 -1.63 -14.78
N ALA A 183 7.86 -1.67 -15.93
CA ALA A 183 8.08 -2.91 -16.66
C ALA A 183 9.03 -3.80 -15.86
#